data_8ea3e5ea8d352d617c43b46b2b9c40e2
#
_entry.id   8ea3e5ea8d352d617c43b46b2b9c40e2
#
_cell.length_a   1.000
_cell.length_b   1.000
_cell.length_c   1.000
_cell.angle_alpha   90.00
_cell.angle_beta   90.00
_cell.angle_gamma   90.00
#
_symmetry.space_group_name_H-M   'P 1'
#
loop_
_entity.id
_entity.type
_entity.pdbx_description
1 polymer ?
#
loop_
_entity_poly.entity_id
_entity_poly.type
_entity_poly.pdbx_seq_one_letter_code
_entity_poly.pdbx_strand_id
1 'polypeptide(L)' 'LDTSTDQASVEDLLGIEKDWTEDRIKKHLRSEFQKWNDRLNTLPEGDNRNNAQRMLNLIADARKKYV' A
#
# COMPACT_ATOMS: atom_id res chain seq x y z
N LEU A 1 15.59 8.67 -19.81
CA LEU A 1 15.17 8.64 -19.35
C LEU A 1 14.48 9.00 -18.25
N ASP A 2 13.70 8.81 -18.03
CA ASP A 2 12.82 9.28 -17.05
C ASP A 2 12.75 8.36 -15.86
N THR A 3 13.43 8.74 -14.83
CA THR A 3 13.52 7.90 -13.65
C THR A 3 12.19 7.77 -12.93
N SER A 4 11.25 8.68 -13.19
CA SER A 4 9.98 8.64 -12.50
C SER A 4 9.17 7.40 -12.88
N THR A 5 9.44 6.82 -14.03
CA THR A 5 8.74 5.61 -14.45
C THR A 5 9.23 4.39 -13.71
N ASP A 6 10.45 4.43 -13.22
CA ASP A 6 11.01 3.30 -12.48
C ASP A 6 10.59 3.31 -11.02
N GLN A 7 10.10 4.44 -10.56
CA GLN A 7 9.71 4.60 -9.17
C GLN A 7 8.24 4.90 -9.09
N ALA A 8 7.45 3.87 -9.26
CA ALA A 8 6.02 4.03 -9.06
C ALA A 8 5.79 4.60 -7.66
N SER A 9 5.00 5.63 -7.55
CA SER A 9 4.71 6.22 -6.26
C SER A 9 3.89 5.21 -5.44
N VAL A 10 3.87 5.43 -4.14
CA VAL A 10 3.07 4.59 -3.25
C VAL A 10 1.61 4.65 -3.67
N GLU A 11 1.17 5.83 -4.11
CA GLU A 11 -0.19 6.01 -4.56
C GLU A 11 -0.50 5.13 -5.78
N ASP A 12 0.43 5.05 -6.73
CA ASP A 12 0.23 4.20 -7.90
C ASP A 12 0.14 2.74 -7.51
N LEU A 13 1.00 2.30 -6.60
CA LEU A 13 1.02 0.91 -6.18
C LEU A 13 -0.25 0.52 -5.44
N LEU A 14 -0.86 1.46 -4.74
CA LEU A 14 -2.07 1.20 -3.97
C LEU A 14 -3.34 1.55 -4.72
N GLY A 15 -3.21 2.04 -5.95
CA GLY A 15 -4.37 2.36 -6.76
C GLY A 15 -5.06 3.66 -6.37
N ILE A 16 -4.34 4.56 -5.74
CA ILE A 16 -4.88 5.85 -5.33
C ILE A 16 -4.77 6.84 -6.48
N GLU A 17 -5.87 7.48 -6.82
CA GLU A 17 -5.88 8.46 -7.90
C GLU A 17 -5.68 9.86 -7.35
N LYS A 18 -5.23 10.75 -8.23
CA LYS A 18 -4.85 12.11 -7.81
C LYS A 18 -6.03 12.94 -7.35
N ASP A 19 -7.22 12.64 -7.85
CA ASP A 19 -8.41 13.41 -7.53
C ASP A 19 -9.15 12.94 -6.29
N TRP A 20 -8.62 11.95 -5.60
CA TRP A 20 -9.24 11.47 -4.37
C TRP A 20 -9.04 12.47 -3.24
N THR A 21 -10.06 12.62 -2.40
CA THR A 21 -9.93 13.43 -1.20
C THR A 21 -9.06 12.72 -0.18
N GLU A 22 -8.53 13.48 0.78
CA GLU A 22 -7.73 12.88 1.85
C GLU A 22 -8.52 11.85 2.65
N ASP A 23 -9.79 12.15 2.91
CA ASP A 23 -10.63 11.19 3.64
C ASP A 23 -10.76 9.88 2.90
N ARG A 24 -10.93 9.95 1.59
CA ARG A 24 -11.04 8.76 0.78
C ARG A 24 -9.75 7.97 0.79
N ILE A 25 -8.62 8.66 0.70
CA ILE A 25 -7.31 8.02 0.74
C ILE A 25 -7.10 7.32 2.07
N LYS A 26 -7.43 8.00 3.17
CA LYS A 26 -7.28 7.42 4.51
C LYS A 26 -8.11 6.16 4.68
N LYS A 27 -9.34 6.19 4.21
CA LYS A 27 -10.22 5.02 4.28
C LYS A 27 -9.68 3.87 3.45
N HIS A 28 -9.18 4.18 2.26
CA HIS A 28 -8.61 3.18 1.38
C HIS A 28 -7.38 2.54 2.01
N LEU A 29 -6.51 3.35 2.59
CA LEU A 29 -5.30 2.84 3.23
C LEU A 29 -5.63 1.93 4.40
N ARG A 30 -6.62 2.31 5.19
CA ARG A 30 -7.05 1.48 6.32
C ARG A 30 -7.56 0.13 5.83
N SER A 31 -8.38 0.16 4.79
CA SER A 31 -8.95 -1.06 4.22
C SER A 31 -7.86 -1.96 3.66
N GLU A 32 -6.92 -1.37 2.93
CA GLU A 32 -5.81 -2.13 2.36
C GLU A 32 -4.90 -2.70 3.44
N PHE A 33 -4.66 -1.94 4.49
CA PHE A 33 -3.83 -2.42 5.59
C PHE A 33 -4.46 -3.67 6.23
N GLN A 34 -5.74 -3.60 6.51
CA GLN A 34 -6.44 -4.72 7.12
C GLN A 34 -6.43 -5.95 6.20
N LYS A 35 -6.68 -5.71 4.93
CA LYS A 35 -6.70 -6.76 3.93
C LYS A 35 -5.35 -7.49 3.85
N TRP A 36 -4.27 -6.74 3.76
CA TRP A 36 -2.96 -7.33 3.64
C TRP A 36 -2.49 -7.96 4.95
N ASN A 37 -2.88 -7.38 6.07
CA ASN A 37 -2.58 -7.97 7.37
C ASN A 37 -3.26 -9.33 7.52
N ASP A 38 -4.52 -9.42 7.10
CA ASP A 38 -5.23 -10.70 7.13
C ASP A 38 -4.56 -11.72 6.24
N ARG A 39 -4.13 -11.30 5.06
CA ARG A 39 -3.43 -12.20 4.15
C ARG A 39 -2.12 -12.69 4.75
N LEU A 40 -1.38 -11.78 5.36
CA LEU A 40 -0.11 -12.15 5.98
C LEU A 40 -0.31 -13.22 7.04
N ASN A 41 -1.37 -13.11 7.82
CA ASN A 41 -1.65 -14.07 8.88
C ASN A 41 -2.09 -15.43 8.35
N THR A 42 -2.62 -15.48 7.13
CA THR A 42 -3.13 -16.74 6.57
C THR A 42 -2.19 -17.37 5.56
N LEU A 43 -1.19 -16.64 5.09
CA LEU A 43 -0.26 -17.16 4.09
C LEU A 43 0.84 -17.98 4.76
N PRO A 44 1.25 -19.09 4.14
CA PRO A 44 2.43 -19.81 4.62
C PRO A 44 3.68 -18.98 4.33
N GLU A 45 4.78 -19.38 4.94
CA GLU A 45 6.05 -18.73 4.68
C GLU A 45 6.43 -18.89 3.22
N GLY A 46 7.04 -17.84 2.67
CA GLY A 46 7.48 -17.85 1.29
C GLY A 46 7.34 -16.48 0.65
N ASP A 47 7.44 -16.47 -0.68
CA ASP A 47 7.43 -15.22 -1.43
C ASP A 47 6.14 -14.44 -1.28
N ASN A 48 5.02 -15.14 -1.20
CA ASN A 48 3.73 -14.49 -1.06
C ASN A 48 3.64 -13.74 0.27
N ARG A 49 4.16 -14.36 1.32
CA ARG A 49 4.15 -13.71 2.63
C ARG A 49 5.08 -12.51 2.65
N ASN A 50 6.24 -12.64 2.02
CA ASN A 50 7.19 -11.52 1.91
C ASN A 50 6.57 -10.36 1.14
N ASN A 51 5.82 -10.66 0.10
CA ASN A 51 5.14 -9.64 -0.66
C ASN A 51 4.08 -8.92 0.16
N ALA A 52 3.32 -9.67 0.94
CA ALA A 52 2.30 -9.09 1.82
C ALA A 52 2.95 -8.17 2.86
N GLN A 53 4.07 -8.58 3.42
CA GLN A 53 4.79 -7.76 4.38
C GLN A 53 5.27 -6.46 3.73
N ARG A 54 5.76 -6.55 2.50
CA ARG A 54 6.20 -5.36 1.76
C ARG A 54 5.04 -4.40 1.54
N MET A 55 3.88 -4.93 1.17
CA MET A 55 2.70 -4.10 0.97
C MET A 55 2.28 -3.41 2.27
N LEU A 56 2.34 -4.11 3.39
CA LEU A 56 2.02 -3.51 4.67
C LEU A 56 2.97 -2.35 5.00
N ASN A 57 4.25 -2.53 4.71
CA ASN A 57 5.23 -1.46 4.94
C ASN A 57 4.93 -0.24 4.08
N LEU A 58 4.56 -0.46 2.82
CA LEU A 58 4.20 0.63 1.92
C LEU A 58 2.97 1.37 2.41
N ILE A 59 1.97 0.63 2.89
CA ILE A 59 0.75 1.23 3.40
C ILE A 59 1.05 2.04 4.66
N ALA A 60 1.89 1.52 5.53
CA ALA A 60 2.26 2.25 6.75
C ALA A 60 2.94 3.57 6.41
N ASP A 61 3.83 3.56 5.42
CA ASP A 61 4.49 4.78 4.98
C ASP A 61 3.48 5.76 4.39
N ALA A 62 2.55 5.26 3.59
CA ALA A 62 1.53 6.11 2.99
C ALA A 62 0.65 6.75 4.06
N ARG A 63 0.31 5.99 5.10
CA ARG A 63 -0.52 6.52 6.19
C ARG A 63 0.15 7.69 6.89
N LYS A 64 1.46 7.61 7.06
CA LYS A 64 2.21 8.73 7.67
C LYS A 64 2.11 9.99 6.83
N LYS A 65 2.06 9.82 5.52
CA LYS A 65 1.99 10.95 4.59
C LYS A 65 0.66 11.68 4.69
N TYR A 66 -0.40 10.98 5.06
CA TYR A 66 -1.75 11.54 5.09
C TYR A 66 -2.32 11.70 6.49
N VAL A 67 -1.48 11.68 7.48
CA VAL A 67 -1.93 11.89 8.87
C VAL A 67 -2.21 13.36 9.14
#